data_4331187e15dfeef8f909fc9838631011
#
_entry.id   4331187e15dfeef8f909fc9838631011
#
_cell.length_a   1.000
_cell.length_b   1.000
_cell.length_c   1.000
_cell.angle_alpha   90.00
_cell.angle_beta   90.00
_cell.angle_gamma   90.00
#
_symmetry.space_group_name_H-M   'P 1'
#
loop_
_entity.id
_entity.type
_entity.pdbx_description
1 polymer ?
#
loop_
_entity_poly.entity_id
_entity_poly.type
_entity_poly.pdbx_seq_one_letter_code
_entity_poly.pdbx_strand_id
1 'polypeptide(L)'
;MLVQIEYYDNDVLTNLISILSTKPDKVIFIYDKDVFNKNSVENIYRASKVHLNNLQYEIHTVDSDNLEAICTVTQQVVPIHDECIIDLTGGGDLMTIAGYQIGQRLGLQMIYADIRKNKILEVETGKILCNAVKLSIEDYLTAKGAALLGNSHLVPKKEEYKNILLMANYIFHNLSKWQRTCKYNQITLSGRTSLRFYNKKQIRYNGQIVSPSPDFLRYAEKLGFITELKMGKVIEYTFTSELAKQYLTTYGIWLELYVYLQAQKIKGISDVRLGAMIDWNALDGIRNVGNEIDVVISKDSRPIFISCKLTNANAAAVNEIIVNMRRVGGPRGKGILVTFSDIKKDNSGVYQRAASTGIRVLDKSDLLSGEFGDRLKRTVDEVLAKDIGM
;
A
#
# COMPACT_ATOMS: atom_id res chain seq x y z
N MET A 1 32.38 -11.29 11.71
CA MET A 1 31.00 -11.39 11.18
C MET A 1 30.08 -10.68 12.15
N LEU A 2 29.12 -9.87 11.66
CA LEU A 2 28.10 -9.26 12.54
C LEU A 2 26.92 -10.22 12.68
N VAL A 3 26.66 -10.67 13.89
CA VAL A 3 25.51 -11.53 14.23
C VAL A 3 24.47 -10.71 14.96
N GLN A 4 23.22 -10.80 14.53
CA GLN A 4 22.08 -10.14 15.20
C GLN A 4 21.14 -11.18 15.77
N ILE A 5 20.83 -11.07 17.07
CA ILE A 5 19.82 -11.88 17.74
C ILE A 5 18.51 -11.10 17.67
N GLU A 6 17.49 -11.77 17.11
CA GLU A 6 16.13 -11.26 16.92
C GLU A 6 15.15 -12.10 17.74
N TYR A 7 14.33 -11.45 18.54
CA TYR A 7 13.13 -12.09 19.07
C TYR A 7 12.01 -11.93 18.05
N TYR A 8 11.46 -13.06 17.59
CA TYR A 8 10.42 -13.01 16.56
C TYR A 8 9.17 -12.29 17.07
N ASP A 9 8.62 -11.42 16.23
CA ASP A 9 7.36 -10.72 16.47
C ASP A 9 6.37 -10.98 15.31
N ASN A 10 5.09 -11.09 15.64
CA ASN A 10 4.02 -11.21 14.65
C ASN A 10 3.84 -9.93 13.79
N ASP A 11 4.28 -8.77 14.30
CA ASP A 11 4.47 -7.57 13.50
C ASP A 11 5.82 -7.64 12.79
N VAL A 12 5.84 -8.25 11.61
CA VAL A 12 7.05 -8.48 10.81
C VAL A 12 7.88 -7.22 10.55
N LEU A 13 7.29 -6.01 10.72
CA LEU A 13 8.04 -4.76 10.58
C LEU A 13 9.12 -4.61 11.64
N THR A 14 8.89 -5.09 12.84
CA THR A 14 9.86 -4.96 13.94
C THR A 14 11.17 -5.63 13.54
N ASN A 15 11.12 -6.91 13.16
CA ASN A 15 12.30 -7.65 12.75
C ASN A 15 12.87 -7.15 11.41
N LEU A 16 12.02 -6.95 10.38
CA LEU A 16 12.50 -6.58 9.04
C LEU A 16 13.22 -5.23 9.03
N ILE A 17 12.67 -4.21 9.69
CA ILE A 17 13.28 -2.87 9.75
C ILE A 17 14.63 -2.91 10.48
N SER A 18 14.70 -3.64 11.58
CA SER A 18 15.93 -3.80 12.35
C SER A 18 17.02 -4.45 11.49
N ILE A 19 16.75 -5.63 10.93
CA ILE A 19 17.68 -6.39 10.09
C ILE A 19 18.20 -5.56 8.90
N LEU A 20 17.30 -4.90 8.18
CA LEU A 20 17.70 -4.11 7.02
C LEU A 20 18.45 -2.82 7.38
N SER A 21 18.26 -2.29 8.60
CA SER A 21 18.95 -1.08 9.07
C SER A 21 20.36 -1.38 9.58
N THR A 22 20.55 -2.49 10.28
CA THR A 22 21.85 -2.91 10.86
C THR A 22 22.70 -3.68 9.88
N LYS A 23 22.07 -4.38 8.91
CA LYS A 23 22.73 -5.16 7.85
C LYS A 23 23.66 -6.23 8.40
N PRO A 24 23.20 -7.16 9.25
CA PRO A 24 24.02 -8.22 9.78
C PRO A 24 24.41 -9.23 8.69
N ASP A 25 25.49 -9.98 8.94
CA ASP A 25 25.88 -11.14 8.11
C ASP A 25 25.01 -12.37 8.45
N LYS A 26 24.60 -12.49 9.72
CA LYS A 26 23.76 -13.58 10.20
C LYS A 26 22.71 -13.09 11.19
N VAL A 27 21.48 -13.59 11.06
CA VAL A 27 20.38 -13.37 12.01
C VAL A 27 20.06 -14.67 12.75
N ILE A 28 19.96 -14.61 14.07
CA ILE A 28 19.51 -15.72 14.90
C ILE A 28 18.14 -15.34 15.46
N PHE A 29 17.09 -16.03 14.99
CA PHE A 29 15.74 -15.85 15.48
C PHE A 29 15.48 -16.73 16.69
N ILE A 30 15.03 -16.13 17.78
CA ILE A 30 14.47 -16.83 18.96
C ILE A 30 12.96 -16.69 18.87
N TYR A 31 12.28 -17.84 18.85
CA TYR A 31 10.86 -17.95 18.54
C TYR A 31 10.14 -18.73 19.65
N ASP A 32 8.92 -18.33 19.97
CA ASP A 32 8.07 -19.08 20.90
C ASP A 32 7.69 -20.45 20.30
N LYS A 33 8.00 -21.53 21.04
CA LYS A 33 7.76 -22.90 20.59
C LYS A 33 6.28 -23.22 20.34
N ASP A 34 5.34 -22.57 21.07
CA ASP A 34 3.91 -22.87 20.99
C ASP A 34 3.20 -22.24 19.80
N VAL A 35 3.78 -21.15 19.25
CA VAL A 35 3.26 -20.47 18.06
C VAL A 35 4.19 -20.59 16.86
N PHE A 36 5.25 -21.40 16.97
CA PHE A 36 6.29 -21.50 15.95
C PHE A 36 5.74 -21.86 14.57
N ASN A 37 6.05 -21.01 13.61
CA ASN A 37 5.81 -21.23 12.19
C ASN A 37 7.06 -20.87 11.39
N LYS A 38 7.76 -21.89 10.92
CA LYS A 38 8.99 -21.73 10.13
C LYS A 38 8.81 -20.79 8.92
N ASN A 39 7.67 -20.86 8.24
CA ASN A 39 7.39 -20.03 7.07
C ASN A 39 7.38 -18.54 7.42
N SER A 40 6.98 -18.15 8.62
CA SER A 40 6.97 -16.75 9.05
C SER A 40 8.39 -16.17 9.11
N VAL A 41 9.35 -16.92 9.67
CA VAL A 41 10.77 -16.51 9.69
C VAL A 41 11.36 -16.53 8.27
N GLU A 42 11.06 -17.57 7.49
CA GLU A 42 11.52 -17.67 6.09
C GLU A 42 11.04 -16.49 5.23
N ASN A 43 9.84 -15.98 5.48
CA ASN A 43 9.32 -14.80 4.77
C ASN A 43 10.10 -13.53 5.11
N ILE A 44 10.42 -13.30 6.39
CA ILE A 44 11.28 -12.18 6.81
C ILE A 44 12.67 -12.32 6.18
N TYR A 45 13.25 -13.51 6.22
CA TYR A 45 14.54 -13.80 5.60
C TYR A 45 14.53 -13.51 4.08
N ARG A 46 13.49 -13.98 3.37
CA ARG A 46 13.33 -13.70 1.93
C ARG A 46 13.26 -12.21 1.61
N ALA A 47 12.45 -11.45 2.38
CA ALA A 47 12.36 -10.02 2.22
C ALA A 47 13.71 -9.34 2.49
N SER A 48 14.44 -9.80 3.51
CA SER A 48 15.76 -9.29 3.86
C SER A 48 16.81 -9.63 2.78
N LYS A 49 16.76 -10.84 2.23
CA LYS A 49 17.75 -11.33 1.25
C LYS A 49 17.72 -10.58 -0.09
N VAL A 50 16.60 -9.96 -0.44
CA VAL A 50 16.52 -9.06 -1.62
C VAL A 50 17.54 -7.91 -1.51
N HIS A 51 17.79 -7.44 -0.29
CA HIS A 51 18.70 -6.32 0.00
C HIS A 51 20.07 -6.76 0.52
N LEU A 52 20.16 -7.95 1.13
CA LEU A 52 21.35 -8.49 1.81
C LEU A 52 21.72 -9.86 1.21
N ASN A 53 22.45 -9.88 0.09
CA ASN A 53 22.71 -11.07 -0.73
C ASN A 53 23.31 -12.26 0.03
N ASN A 54 24.17 -12.00 1.02
CA ASN A 54 24.91 -13.02 1.76
C ASN A 54 24.34 -13.31 3.16
N LEU A 55 23.15 -12.77 3.47
CA LEU A 55 22.51 -12.97 4.78
C LEU A 55 22.30 -14.46 5.07
N GLN A 56 22.72 -14.89 6.25
CA GLN A 56 22.44 -16.21 6.81
C GLN A 56 21.39 -16.09 7.93
N TYR A 57 20.68 -17.19 8.23
CA TYR A 57 19.79 -17.21 9.38
C TYR A 57 19.77 -18.56 10.09
N GLU A 58 19.42 -18.52 11.35
CA GLU A 58 19.27 -19.67 12.24
C GLU A 58 18.02 -19.46 13.11
N ILE A 59 17.38 -20.55 13.54
CA ILE A 59 16.14 -20.48 14.33
C ILE A 59 16.32 -21.32 15.58
N HIS A 60 16.01 -20.74 16.73
CA HIS A 60 15.90 -21.42 18.01
C HIS A 60 14.50 -21.21 18.60
N THR A 61 13.90 -22.29 19.10
CA THR A 61 12.60 -22.19 19.77
C THR A 61 12.78 -22.24 21.28
N VAL A 62 11.93 -21.51 22.00
CA VAL A 62 11.98 -21.42 23.46
C VAL A 62 10.56 -21.38 24.03
N ASP A 63 10.41 -21.71 25.29
CA ASP A 63 9.21 -21.44 26.08
C ASP A 63 9.18 -19.94 26.41
N SER A 64 8.29 -19.19 25.77
CA SER A 64 8.23 -17.72 25.93
C SER A 64 7.69 -17.28 27.29
N ASP A 65 7.07 -18.16 28.06
CA ASP A 65 6.56 -17.91 29.41
C ASP A 65 7.61 -18.20 30.50
N ASN A 66 8.79 -18.72 30.11
CA ASN A 66 9.86 -19.07 31.02
C ASN A 66 11.10 -18.20 30.82
N LEU A 67 11.27 -17.20 31.69
CA LEU A 67 12.38 -16.23 31.58
C LEU A 67 13.76 -16.93 31.66
N GLU A 68 13.95 -17.95 32.50
CA GLU A 68 15.21 -18.67 32.63
C GLU A 68 15.55 -19.44 31.35
N ALA A 69 14.54 -20.10 30.75
CA ALA A 69 14.71 -20.77 29.47
C ALA A 69 15.10 -19.82 28.37
N ILE A 70 14.46 -18.64 28.29
CA ILE A 70 14.80 -17.60 27.29
C ILE A 70 16.23 -17.10 27.51
N CYS A 71 16.62 -16.79 28.75
CA CYS A 71 17.98 -16.37 29.07
C CYS A 71 19.02 -17.42 28.68
N THR A 72 18.72 -18.69 28.96
CA THR A 72 19.62 -19.83 28.64
C THR A 72 19.82 -19.95 27.13
N VAL A 73 18.74 -19.98 26.35
CA VAL A 73 18.83 -20.05 24.87
C VAL A 73 19.53 -18.81 24.32
N THR A 74 19.16 -17.62 24.77
CA THR A 74 19.80 -16.37 24.31
C THR A 74 21.30 -16.39 24.55
N GLN A 75 21.74 -16.84 25.73
CA GLN A 75 23.17 -16.93 26.04
C GLN A 75 23.89 -18.00 25.20
N GLN A 76 23.26 -19.15 24.96
CA GLN A 76 23.85 -20.23 24.15
C GLN A 76 24.11 -19.84 22.69
N VAL A 77 23.27 -18.96 22.12
CA VAL A 77 23.38 -18.55 20.72
C VAL A 77 24.33 -17.36 20.51
N VAL A 78 24.82 -16.72 21.57
CA VAL A 78 25.81 -15.65 21.45
C VAL A 78 27.13 -16.23 20.90
N PRO A 79 27.66 -15.73 19.78
CA PRO A 79 28.90 -16.24 19.19
C PRO A 79 30.13 -15.88 20.06
N ILE A 80 31.12 -16.77 20.10
CA ILE A 80 32.33 -16.59 20.93
C ILE A 80 33.31 -15.59 20.29
N HIS A 81 33.38 -15.53 18.96
CA HIS A 81 34.42 -14.78 18.24
C HIS A 81 33.90 -13.71 17.29
N ASP A 82 32.60 -13.59 17.14
CA ASP A 82 31.97 -12.63 16.24
C ASP A 82 31.36 -11.46 17.03
N GLU A 83 31.23 -10.33 16.37
CA GLU A 83 30.48 -9.19 16.89
C GLU A 83 28.99 -9.57 16.99
N CYS A 84 28.36 -9.33 18.15
CA CYS A 84 26.98 -9.69 18.39
C CYS A 84 26.18 -8.49 18.88
N ILE A 85 25.01 -8.27 18.31
CA ILE A 85 24.02 -7.30 18.77
C ILE A 85 22.72 -8.02 19.11
N ILE A 86 21.99 -7.51 20.11
CA ILE A 86 20.65 -8.02 20.49
C ILE A 86 19.62 -6.94 20.13
N ASP A 87 18.64 -7.30 19.31
CA ASP A 87 17.49 -6.42 19.06
C ASP A 87 16.38 -6.66 20.10
N LEU A 88 16.02 -5.60 20.80
CA LEU A 88 14.97 -5.59 21.82
C LEU A 88 13.65 -4.99 21.29
N THR A 89 13.48 -4.90 19.97
CA THR A 89 12.29 -4.31 19.36
C THR A 89 11.12 -5.27 19.33
N GLY A 90 11.39 -6.53 19.01
CA GLY A 90 10.37 -7.59 18.83
C GLY A 90 10.29 -8.56 19.99
N GLY A 91 9.42 -9.53 19.85
CA GLY A 91 9.14 -10.54 20.88
C GLY A 91 8.19 -10.05 21.98
N GLY A 92 7.86 -10.94 22.90
CA GLY A 92 7.06 -10.60 24.08
C GLY A 92 7.90 -9.92 25.17
N ASP A 93 7.24 -9.40 26.20
CA ASP A 93 7.88 -8.66 27.30
C ASP A 93 9.00 -9.48 27.98
N LEU A 94 8.77 -10.78 28.22
CA LEU A 94 9.79 -11.65 28.85
C LEU A 94 11.00 -11.87 27.94
N MET A 95 10.82 -11.94 26.62
CA MET A 95 11.93 -12.02 25.67
C MET A 95 12.77 -10.76 25.69
N THR A 96 12.13 -9.59 25.71
CA THR A 96 12.81 -8.30 25.83
C THR A 96 13.60 -8.19 27.14
N ILE A 97 13.01 -8.61 28.28
CA ILE A 97 13.69 -8.63 29.59
C ILE A 97 14.89 -9.57 29.57
N ALA A 98 14.74 -10.80 29.03
CA ALA A 98 15.83 -11.76 28.91
C ALA A 98 16.97 -11.23 28.04
N GLY A 99 16.64 -10.65 26.88
CA GLY A 99 17.62 -10.02 25.99
C GLY A 99 18.39 -8.90 26.66
N TYR A 100 17.71 -8.04 27.42
CA TYR A 100 18.34 -6.98 28.18
C TYR A 100 19.27 -7.55 29.26
N GLN A 101 18.84 -8.55 30.04
CA GLN A 101 19.66 -9.18 31.09
C GLN A 101 20.92 -9.84 30.51
N ILE A 102 20.80 -10.57 29.41
CA ILE A 102 21.93 -11.23 28.75
C ILE A 102 22.87 -10.19 28.13
N GLY A 103 22.32 -9.18 27.45
CA GLY A 103 23.10 -8.08 26.87
C GLY A 103 23.95 -7.37 27.92
N GLN A 104 23.36 -6.99 29.05
CA GLN A 104 24.04 -6.38 30.20
C GLN A 104 25.14 -7.29 30.74
N ARG A 105 24.81 -8.57 30.99
CA ARG A 105 25.76 -9.50 31.59
C ARG A 105 26.97 -9.81 30.73
N LEU A 106 26.78 -9.82 29.41
CA LEU A 106 27.83 -10.15 28.43
C LEU A 106 28.46 -8.91 27.80
N GLY A 107 28.01 -7.71 28.13
CA GLY A 107 28.49 -6.45 27.53
C GLY A 107 28.19 -6.32 26.03
N LEU A 108 27.08 -6.85 25.58
CA LEU A 108 26.69 -6.81 24.16
C LEU A 108 25.96 -5.52 23.84
N GLN A 109 26.11 -5.03 22.62
CA GLN A 109 25.33 -3.92 22.13
C GLN A 109 23.87 -4.33 22.02
N MET A 110 22.97 -3.54 22.61
CA MET A 110 21.53 -3.73 22.52
C MET A 110 20.89 -2.60 21.75
N ILE A 111 20.03 -2.93 20.79
CA ILE A 111 19.37 -1.97 19.92
C ILE A 111 17.86 -2.00 20.06
N TYR A 112 17.22 -0.91 19.68
CA TYR A 112 15.77 -0.77 19.60
C TYR A 112 15.40 0.04 18.35
N ALA A 113 14.54 -0.52 17.51
CA ALA A 113 14.01 0.16 16.33
C ALA A 113 12.79 1.01 16.71
N ASP A 114 12.98 2.31 16.93
CA ASP A 114 11.85 3.24 17.06
C ASP A 114 11.26 3.56 15.68
N ILE A 115 10.33 2.70 15.26
CA ILE A 115 9.69 2.79 13.94
C ILE A 115 8.91 4.09 13.79
N ARG A 116 8.36 4.64 14.88
CA ARG A 116 7.59 5.91 14.86
C ARG A 116 8.48 7.10 14.56
N LYS A 117 9.69 7.11 15.12
CA LYS A 117 10.70 8.16 14.87
C LYS A 117 11.62 7.84 13.71
N ASN A 118 11.49 6.66 13.11
CA ASN A 118 12.33 6.17 12.02
C ASN A 118 13.82 6.15 12.40
N LYS A 119 14.14 5.59 13.56
CA LYS A 119 15.48 5.55 14.15
C LYS A 119 15.80 4.17 14.71
N ILE A 120 17.08 3.80 14.63
CA ILE A 120 17.64 2.70 15.42
C ILE A 120 18.42 3.33 16.58
N LEU A 121 18.06 2.93 17.79
CA LEU A 121 18.64 3.46 19.02
C LEU A 121 19.49 2.39 19.70
N GLU A 122 20.57 2.80 20.33
CA GLU A 122 21.27 2.02 21.35
C GLU A 122 20.48 2.12 22.65
N VAL A 123 20.14 0.99 23.24
CA VAL A 123 19.20 0.94 24.37
C VAL A 123 19.76 1.60 25.62
N GLU A 124 21.03 1.35 25.95
CA GLU A 124 21.64 1.84 27.20
C GLU A 124 21.82 3.36 27.23
N THR A 125 22.25 3.92 26.11
CA THR A 125 22.62 5.34 26.05
C THR A 125 21.53 6.22 25.44
N GLY A 126 20.54 5.60 24.77
CA GLY A 126 19.55 6.31 23.96
C GLY A 126 20.14 6.97 22.72
N LYS A 127 21.40 6.69 22.38
CA LYS A 127 22.08 7.25 21.21
C LYS A 127 21.44 6.72 19.92
N ILE A 128 21.22 7.64 18.97
CA ILE A 128 20.77 7.25 17.62
C ILE A 128 21.97 6.65 16.87
N LEU A 129 21.86 5.38 16.49
CA LEU A 129 22.88 4.69 15.70
C LEU A 129 22.73 5.01 14.20
N CYS A 130 21.52 4.93 13.69
CA CYS A 130 21.22 5.27 12.30
C CYS A 130 19.72 5.59 12.11
N ASN A 131 19.37 6.05 10.91
CA ASN A 131 17.97 6.11 10.50
C ASN A 131 17.49 4.70 10.16
N ALA A 132 16.27 4.38 10.55
CA ALA A 132 15.64 3.13 10.12
C ALA A 132 15.44 3.12 8.59
N VAL A 133 15.56 1.96 7.98
CA VAL A 133 15.32 1.78 6.54
C VAL A 133 13.86 2.06 6.20
N LYS A 134 13.61 2.54 4.99
CA LYS A 134 12.26 2.75 4.48
C LYS A 134 11.87 1.57 3.60
N LEU A 135 10.88 0.83 4.04
CA LEU A 135 10.37 -0.33 3.32
C LEU A 135 9.48 0.07 2.14
N SER A 136 9.61 -0.66 1.04
CA SER A 136 8.65 -0.67 -0.05
C SER A 136 7.40 -1.50 0.34
N ILE A 137 6.35 -1.39 -0.46
CA ILE A 137 5.16 -2.24 -0.32
C ILE A 137 5.51 -3.71 -0.59
N GLU A 138 6.41 -3.95 -1.53
CA GLU A 138 6.85 -5.30 -1.90
C GLU A 138 7.64 -5.98 -0.77
N ASP A 139 8.56 -5.26 -0.10
CA ASP A 139 9.27 -5.78 1.08
C ASP A 139 8.30 -6.23 2.16
N TYR A 140 7.30 -5.40 2.39
CA TYR A 140 6.27 -5.65 3.38
C TYR A 140 5.44 -6.89 3.06
N LEU A 141 4.95 -6.99 1.81
CA LEU A 141 4.16 -8.13 1.34
C LEU A 141 4.97 -9.41 1.41
N THR A 142 6.22 -9.39 0.95
CA THR A 142 7.12 -10.54 0.98
C THR A 142 7.33 -11.05 2.40
N ALA A 143 7.55 -10.15 3.37
CA ALA A 143 7.70 -10.52 4.77
C ALA A 143 6.44 -11.12 5.39
N LYS A 144 5.26 -10.84 4.81
CA LYS A 144 3.97 -11.46 5.19
C LYS A 144 3.64 -12.75 4.43
N GLY A 145 4.51 -13.21 3.53
CA GLY A 145 4.27 -14.39 2.69
C GLY A 145 3.33 -14.13 1.50
N ALA A 146 3.06 -12.86 1.23
CA ALA A 146 2.30 -12.40 0.07
C ALA A 146 3.22 -11.93 -1.05
N ALA A 147 2.70 -11.79 -2.26
CA ALA A 147 3.41 -11.21 -3.39
C ALA A 147 2.58 -10.14 -4.09
N LEU A 148 3.28 -9.15 -4.61
CA LEU A 148 2.69 -8.22 -5.57
C LEU A 148 2.75 -8.87 -6.95
N LEU A 149 1.59 -9.26 -7.51
CA LEU A 149 1.49 -9.92 -8.83
C LEU A 149 1.77 -8.97 -10.00
N GLY A 150 1.90 -7.70 -9.74
CA GLY A 150 2.16 -6.64 -10.70
C GLY A 150 1.48 -5.34 -10.31
N ASN A 151 1.92 -4.26 -10.93
CA ASN A 151 1.16 -3.01 -10.94
C ASN A 151 0.01 -3.15 -11.92
N SER A 152 -1.05 -2.39 -11.72
CA SER A 152 -2.02 -2.16 -12.78
C SER A 152 -1.28 -1.83 -14.08
N HIS A 153 -1.67 -2.48 -15.18
CA HIS A 153 -1.22 -2.08 -16.52
C HIS A 153 -1.69 -0.65 -16.89
N LEU A 154 -2.46 -0.01 -16.00
CA LEU A 154 -2.98 1.35 -16.14
C LEU A 154 -2.07 2.44 -15.55
N VAL A 155 -0.86 2.11 -15.09
CA VAL A 155 0.09 3.12 -14.59
C VAL A 155 0.53 4.04 -15.72
N PRO A 156 0.30 5.37 -15.59
CA PRO A 156 0.65 6.32 -16.63
C PRO A 156 2.16 6.58 -16.70
N LYS A 157 2.61 7.01 -17.87
CA LYS A 157 3.95 7.55 -18.05
C LYS A 157 4.03 8.98 -17.50
N LYS A 158 5.22 9.43 -17.11
CA LYS A 158 5.42 10.75 -16.50
C LYS A 158 4.96 11.92 -17.40
N GLU A 159 5.15 11.81 -18.71
CA GLU A 159 4.71 12.79 -19.70
C GLU A 159 3.18 12.94 -19.76
N GLU A 160 2.42 11.94 -19.35
CA GLU A 160 0.96 11.95 -19.35
C GLU A 160 0.35 12.58 -18.09
N TYR A 161 1.13 12.71 -16.98
CA TYR A 161 0.64 13.13 -15.67
C TYR A 161 -0.16 14.43 -15.69
N LYS A 162 0.33 15.45 -16.42
CA LYS A 162 -0.35 16.74 -16.54
C LYS A 162 -1.73 16.59 -17.17
N ASN A 163 -1.82 15.84 -18.28
CA ASN A 163 -3.05 15.68 -19.03
C ASN A 163 -4.07 14.80 -18.26
N ILE A 164 -3.58 13.81 -17.51
CA ILE A 164 -4.42 13.00 -16.62
C ILE A 164 -5.02 13.86 -15.50
N LEU A 165 -4.22 14.70 -14.84
CA LEU A 165 -4.72 15.58 -13.79
C LEU A 165 -5.75 16.58 -14.32
N LEU A 166 -5.53 17.14 -15.52
CA LEU A 166 -6.48 18.04 -16.20
C LEU A 166 -7.79 17.32 -16.56
N MET A 167 -7.70 16.08 -17.08
CA MET A 167 -8.89 15.29 -17.41
C MET A 167 -9.67 14.88 -16.16
N ALA A 168 -8.99 14.42 -15.09
CA ALA A 168 -9.64 14.08 -13.84
C ALA A 168 -10.41 15.28 -13.25
N ASN A 169 -9.78 16.45 -13.19
CA ASN A 169 -10.44 17.67 -12.75
C ASN A 169 -11.64 18.03 -13.63
N TYR A 170 -11.51 17.92 -14.96
CA TYR A 170 -12.64 18.15 -15.86
C TYR A 170 -13.80 17.19 -15.58
N ILE A 171 -13.51 15.91 -15.34
CA ILE A 171 -14.50 14.88 -15.00
C ILE A 171 -15.22 15.21 -13.69
N PHE A 172 -14.50 15.62 -12.65
CA PHE A 172 -15.09 15.97 -11.37
C PHE A 172 -16.10 17.14 -11.48
N HIS A 173 -15.83 18.11 -12.35
CA HIS A 173 -16.77 19.20 -12.63
C HIS A 173 -17.85 18.86 -13.66
N ASN A 174 -17.69 17.76 -14.40
CA ASN A 174 -18.59 17.37 -15.50
C ASN A 174 -18.96 15.88 -15.45
N LEU A 175 -19.22 15.33 -14.26
CA LEU A 175 -19.41 13.88 -14.04
C LEU A 175 -20.48 13.29 -14.97
N SER A 176 -21.61 13.98 -15.19
CA SER A 176 -22.68 13.51 -16.08
C SER A 176 -22.22 13.35 -17.54
N LYS A 177 -21.35 14.26 -18.02
CA LYS A 177 -20.74 14.16 -19.37
C LYS A 177 -19.83 12.94 -19.45
N TRP A 178 -19.04 12.70 -18.42
CA TRP A 178 -18.20 11.50 -18.30
C TRP A 178 -19.03 10.22 -18.27
N GLN A 179 -20.03 10.13 -17.39
CA GLN A 179 -20.89 8.95 -17.26
C GLN A 179 -21.50 8.55 -18.60
N ARG A 180 -22.07 9.53 -19.32
CA ARG A 180 -22.64 9.29 -20.66
C ARG A 180 -21.62 8.77 -21.65
N THR A 181 -20.44 9.40 -21.69
CA THR A 181 -19.39 9.03 -22.65
C THR A 181 -18.78 7.69 -22.32
N CYS A 182 -18.48 7.42 -21.04
CA CYS A 182 -17.97 6.14 -20.60
C CYS A 182 -18.94 5.00 -20.90
N LYS A 183 -20.24 5.16 -20.56
CA LYS A 183 -21.27 4.18 -20.87
C LYS A 183 -21.37 3.91 -22.39
N TYR A 184 -21.32 4.96 -23.21
CA TYR A 184 -21.34 4.81 -24.66
C TYR A 184 -20.12 4.04 -25.16
N ASN A 185 -18.91 4.40 -24.67
CA ASN A 185 -17.67 3.71 -25.05
C ASN A 185 -17.69 2.24 -24.61
N GLN A 186 -18.12 1.92 -23.39
CA GLN A 186 -18.23 0.54 -22.89
C GLN A 186 -19.12 -0.32 -23.78
N ILE A 187 -20.28 0.19 -24.19
CA ILE A 187 -21.22 -0.55 -25.05
C ILE A 187 -20.65 -0.73 -26.46
N THR A 188 -20.04 0.31 -27.04
CA THR A 188 -19.63 0.31 -28.44
C THR A 188 -18.27 -0.30 -28.70
N LEU A 189 -17.43 -0.41 -27.67
CA LEU A 189 -16.07 -0.96 -27.73
C LEU A 189 -15.97 -2.39 -27.19
N SER A 190 -17.05 -2.94 -26.63
CA SER A 190 -17.04 -4.31 -26.11
C SER A 190 -16.55 -5.29 -27.19
N GLY A 191 -15.48 -6.06 -26.86
CA GLY A 191 -14.85 -7.02 -27.75
C GLY A 191 -14.04 -6.46 -28.92
N ARG A 192 -13.84 -5.14 -28.99
CA ARG A 192 -13.03 -4.51 -30.06
C ARG A 192 -11.61 -4.25 -29.59
N THR A 193 -10.62 -4.74 -30.33
CA THR A 193 -9.18 -4.49 -30.06
C THR A 193 -8.62 -3.25 -30.75
N SER A 194 -9.26 -2.80 -31.87
CA SER A 194 -8.77 -1.66 -32.64
C SER A 194 -8.74 -0.36 -31.84
N LEU A 195 -7.72 0.44 -32.06
CA LEU A 195 -7.63 1.82 -31.55
C LEU A 195 -8.52 2.79 -32.35
N ARG A 196 -8.84 2.47 -33.62
CA ARG A 196 -9.75 3.27 -34.41
C ARG A 196 -11.19 3.02 -33.99
N PHE A 197 -11.88 4.08 -33.63
CA PHE A 197 -13.28 4.07 -33.25
C PHE A 197 -14.16 4.59 -34.40
N TYR A 198 -15.22 3.88 -34.68
CA TYR A 198 -16.26 4.25 -35.62
C TYR A 198 -17.61 3.71 -35.16
N ASN A 199 -18.60 4.57 -34.93
CA ASN A 199 -19.95 4.14 -34.58
C ASN A 199 -21.00 5.25 -34.80
N LYS A 200 -22.29 4.88 -34.86
CA LYS A 200 -23.40 5.85 -34.87
C LYS A 200 -23.35 6.71 -33.60
N LYS A 201 -23.60 8.02 -33.75
CA LYS A 201 -23.61 8.97 -32.60
C LYS A 201 -24.65 8.59 -31.54
N GLN A 202 -25.75 8.02 -31.95
CA GLN A 202 -26.82 7.52 -31.06
C GLN A 202 -27.01 6.04 -31.27
N ILE A 203 -27.03 5.29 -30.18
CA ILE A 203 -27.30 3.86 -30.16
C ILE A 203 -28.47 3.58 -29.20
N ARG A 204 -29.23 2.52 -29.47
CA ARG A 204 -30.27 2.06 -28.56
C ARG A 204 -29.71 0.90 -27.73
N TYR A 205 -29.78 1.01 -26.41
CA TYR A 205 -29.32 -0.01 -25.49
C TYR A 205 -30.32 -0.13 -24.32
N ASN A 206 -30.88 -1.32 -24.10
CA ASN A 206 -31.92 -1.57 -23.10
C ASN A 206 -33.08 -0.57 -23.17
N GLY A 207 -33.56 -0.28 -24.37
CA GLY A 207 -34.68 0.66 -24.59
C GLY A 207 -34.31 2.15 -24.49
N GLN A 208 -33.11 2.51 -24.05
CA GLN A 208 -32.64 3.89 -23.89
C GLN A 208 -31.74 4.31 -25.04
N ILE A 209 -31.80 5.60 -25.43
CA ILE A 209 -30.86 6.20 -26.37
C ILE A 209 -29.60 6.61 -25.58
N VAL A 210 -28.46 6.06 -25.98
CA VAL A 210 -27.14 6.38 -25.40
C VAL A 210 -26.30 7.13 -26.45
N SER A 211 -25.71 8.24 -26.03
CA SER A 211 -24.81 9.03 -26.89
C SER A 211 -23.70 9.65 -26.02
N PRO A 212 -22.48 9.82 -26.54
CA PRO A 212 -21.40 10.46 -25.77
C PRO A 212 -21.62 11.96 -25.68
N SER A 213 -20.91 12.62 -24.78
CA SER A 213 -20.86 14.08 -24.72
C SER A 213 -19.89 14.62 -25.77
N PRO A 214 -20.36 15.49 -26.71
CA PRO A 214 -19.45 16.11 -27.69
C PRO A 214 -18.35 16.95 -27.03
N ASP A 215 -18.67 17.68 -25.96
CA ASP A 215 -17.69 18.50 -25.24
C ASP A 215 -16.62 17.65 -24.58
N PHE A 216 -17.02 16.51 -24.02
CA PHE A 216 -16.07 15.57 -23.43
C PHE A 216 -15.09 15.03 -24.49
N LEU A 217 -15.60 14.62 -25.65
CA LEU A 217 -14.75 14.09 -26.74
C LEU A 217 -13.79 15.17 -27.27
N ARG A 218 -14.24 16.42 -27.46
CA ARG A 218 -13.34 17.53 -27.82
C ARG A 218 -12.26 17.78 -26.78
N TYR A 219 -12.63 17.68 -25.50
CA TYR A 219 -11.65 17.86 -24.44
C TYR A 219 -10.65 16.69 -24.35
N ALA A 220 -11.12 15.47 -24.59
CA ALA A 220 -10.25 14.28 -24.68
C ALA A 220 -9.25 14.40 -25.87
N GLU A 221 -9.69 14.92 -27.01
CA GLU A 221 -8.81 15.22 -28.15
C GLU A 221 -7.79 16.30 -27.80
N LYS A 222 -8.25 17.42 -27.22
CA LYS A 222 -7.36 18.51 -26.77
C LYS A 222 -6.25 18.05 -25.84
N LEU A 223 -6.52 17.06 -24.97
CA LEU A 223 -5.56 16.49 -24.04
C LEU A 223 -4.78 15.30 -24.61
N GLY A 224 -5.00 14.92 -25.88
CA GLY A 224 -4.25 13.86 -26.54
C GLY A 224 -4.62 12.44 -26.14
N PHE A 225 -5.81 12.19 -25.61
CA PHE A 225 -6.32 10.82 -25.40
C PHE A 225 -6.92 10.21 -26.65
N ILE A 226 -7.44 11.04 -27.54
CA ILE A 226 -7.92 10.66 -28.86
C ILE A 226 -7.42 11.68 -29.91
N THR A 227 -7.44 11.28 -31.17
CA THR A 227 -7.07 12.12 -32.34
C THR A 227 -8.08 11.94 -33.44
N GLU A 228 -8.05 12.85 -34.44
CA GLU A 228 -8.86 12.78 -35.66
C GLU A 228 -10.39 12.75 -35.40
N LEU A 229 -10.85 13.47 -34.39
CA LEU A 229 -12.24 13.47 -33.99
C LEU A 229 -13.15 14.06 -35.07
N LYS A 230 -14.05 13.26 -35.63
CA LYS A 230 -15.13 13.68 -36.52
C LYS A 230 -16.49 13.39 -35.88
N MET A 231 -17.34 14.38 -35.85
CA MET A 231 -18.66 14.29 -35.24
C MET A 231 -19.76 14.69 -36.24
N GLY A 232 -20.57 13.70 -36.63
CA GLY A 232 -21.74 13.88 -37.51
C GLY A 232 -22.86 12.95 -37.07
N LYS A 233 -23.49 12.29 -38.03
CA LYS A 233 -24.40 11.13 -37.77
C LYS A 233 -23.63 9.96 -37.20
N VAL A 234 -22.35 9.89 -37.52
CA VAL A 234 -21.35 8.95 -37.05
C VAL A 234 -20.29 9.72 -36.29
N ILE A 235 -19.67 9.06 -35.32
CA ILE A 235 -18.52 9.52 -34.57
C ILE A 235 -17.33 8.66 -34.96
N GLU A 236 -16.25 9.30 -35.37
CA GLU A 236 -14.96 8.69 -35.64
C GLU A 236 -13.88 9.36 -34.82
N TYR A 237 -12.93 8.58 -34.29
CA TYR A 237 -11.69 9.04 -33.72
C TYR A 237 -10.71 7.87 -33.56
N THR A 238 -9.45 8.17 -33.25
CA THR A 238 -8.44 7.17 -32.96
C THR A 238 -7.94 7.40 -31.55
N PHE A 239 -7.92 6.35 -30.70
CA PHE A 239 -7.25 6.40 -29.41
C PHE A 239 -5.75 6.49 -29.61
N THR A 240 -5.07 7.34 -28.85
CA THR A 240 -3.62 7.52 -28.99
C THR A 240 -2.80 6.31 -28.48
N SER A 241 -3.42 5.47 -27.63
CA SER A 241 -2.82 4.24 -27.12
C SER A 241 -3.89 3.31 -26.56
N GLU A 242 -3.54 2.02 -26.32
CA GLU A 242 -4.41 1.10 -25.58
C GLU A 242 -4.68 1.62 -24.16
N LEU A 243 -3.72 2.28 -23.54
CA LEU A 243 -3.87 2.90 -22.23
C LEU A 243 -4.92 4.02 -22.24
N ALA A 244 -4.86 4.92 -23.24
CA ALA A 244 -5.87 5.96 -23.43
C ALA A 244 -7.28 5.38 -23.66
N LYS A 245 -7.37 4.27 -24.41
CA LYS A 245 -8.63 3.54 -24.62
C LYS A 245 -9.19 2.99 -23.31
N GLN A 246 -8.35 2.37 -22.48
CA GLN A 246 -8.74 1.85 -21.18
C GLN A 246 -9.19 2.96 -20.22
N TYR A 247 -8.47 4.09 -20.18
CA TYR A 247 -8.89 5.27 -19.39
C TYR A 247 -10.26 5.80 -19.81
N LEU A 248 -10.57 5.76 -21.10
CA LEU A 248 -11.84 6.26 -21.63
C LEU A 248 -12.98 5.21 -21.62
N THR A 249 -12.71 3.99 -21.13
CA THR A 249 -13.70 2.92 -21.00
C THR A 249 -13.91 2.44 -19.56
N THR A 250 -12.99 2.73 -18.63
CA THR A 250 -13.06 2.33 -17.22
C THR A 250 -13.59 3.46 -16.36
N TYR A 251 -14.79 3.27 -15.80
CA TYR A 251 -15.53 4.38 -15.16
C TYR A 251 -14.80 5.01 -13.98
N GLY A 252 -14.30 4.20 -13.03
CA GLY A 252 -13.69 4.66 -11.76
C GLY A 252 -12.25 5.14 -11.86
N ILE A 253 -11.54 4.74 -12.92
CA ILE A 253 -10.07 4.89 -13.03
C ILE A 253 -9.57 6.33 -12.82
N TRP A 254 -10.36 7.35 -13.20
CA TRP A 254 -9.93 8.74 -13.11
C TRP A 254 -9.73 9.23 -11.68
N LEU A 255 -10.50 8.71 -10.73
CA LEU A 255 -10.30 9.01 -9.31
C LEU A 255 -9.05 8.31 -8.77
N GLU A 256 -8.85 7.05 -9.14
CA GLU A 256 -7.67 6.27 -8.77
C GLU A 256 -6.38 6.91 -9.29
N LEU A 257 -6.34 7.26 -10.59
CA LEU A 257 -5.23 7.98 -11.22
C LEU A 257 -4.95 9.32 -10.53
N TYR A 258 -6.01 10.07 -10.21
CA TYR A 258 -5.88 11.37 -9.55
C TYR A 258 -5.25 11.21 -8.16
N VAL A 259 -5.77 10.30 -7.35
CA VAL A 259 -5.24 10.00 -6.01
C VAL A 259 -3.79 9.50 -6.09
N TYR A 260 -3.51 8.56 -7.00
CA TYR A 260 -2.17 8.04 -7.24
C TYR A 260 -1.16 9.16 -7.56
N LEU A 261 -1.49 10.05 -8.50
CA LEU A 261 -0.61 11.15 -8.90
C LEU A 261 -0.44 12.21 -7.80
N GLN A 262 -1.46 12.45 -6.98
CA GLN A 262 -1.34 13.36 -5.83
C GLN A 262 -0.52 12.73 -4.70
N ALA A 263 -0.67 11.42 -4.45
CA ALA A 263 0.11 10.70 -3.47
C ALA A 263 1.62 10.74 -3.78
N GLN A 264 2.01 10.60 -5.05
CA GLN A 264 3.42 10.68 -5.46
C GLN A 264 4.10 12.01 -5.13
N LYS A 265 3.34 13.09 -4.96
CA LYS A 265 3.87 14.42 -4.62
C LYS A 265 4.12 14.59 -3.11
N ILE A 266 3.61 13.68 -2.28
CA ILE A 266 3.73 13.78 -0.82
C ILE A 266 5.16 13.45 -0.40
N LYS A 267 5.83 14.40 0.23
CA LYS A 267 7.19 14.20 0.74
C LYS A 267 7.23 13.10 1.81
N GLY A 268 8.21 12.23 1.72
CA GLY A 268 8.45 11.16 2.69
C GLY A 268 7.75 9.83 2.36
N ILE A 269 6.93 9.78 1.31
CA ILE A 269 6.44 8.50 0.77
C ILE A 269 7.60 7.78 0.08
N SER A 270 7.79 6.51 0.41
CA SER A 270 8.83 5.64 -0.16
C SER A 270 8.35 4.83 -1.36
N ASP A 271 7.05 4.49 -1.41
CA ASP A 271 6.48 3.71 -2.50
C ASP A 271 4.99 4.06 -2.70
N VAL A 272 4.54 4.07 -3.95
CA VAL A 272 3.12 4.27 -4.34
C VAL A 272 2.77 3.29 -5.45
N ARG A 273 1.70 2.52 -5.27
CA ARG A 273 1.19 1.57 -6.26
C ARG A 273 -0.25 1.88 -6.63
N LEU A 274 -0.55 1.83 -7.93
CA LEU A 274 -1.89 1.95 -8.49
C LEU A 274 -2.39 0.55 -8.86
N GLY A 275 -3.61 0.18 -8.45
CA GLY A 275 -4.22 -1.10 -8.77
C GLY A 275 -3.33 -2.26 -8.34
N ALA A 276 -2.90 -2.27 -7.07
CA ALA A 276 -2.02 -3.31 -6.55
C ALA A 276 -2.76 -4.64 -6.45
N MET A 277 -2.39 -5.60 -7.30
CA MET A 277 -2.91 -6.96 -7.25
C MET A 277 -2.05 -7.80 -6.32
N ILE A 278 -2.65 -8.35 -5.26
CA ILE A 278 -1.93 -9.08 -4.22
C ILE A 278 -2.34 -10.56 -4.26
N ASP A 279 -1.32 -11.42 -4.33
CA ASP A 279 -1.42 -12.83 -4.00
C ASP A 279 -1.10 -13.01 -2.51
N TRP A 280 -2.08 -13.47 -1.74
CA TRP A 280 -1.95 -13.60 -0.29
C TRP A 280 -1.18 -14.84 0.13
N ASN A 281 -0.92 -15.77 -0.77
CA ASN A 281 -0.29 -17.06 -0.48
C ASN A 281 0.75 -17.41 -1.54
N ALA A 282 1.72 -16.52 -1.71
CA ALA A 282 2.71 -16.60 -2.78
C ALA A 282 3.56 -17.89 -2.76
N LEU A 283 3.46 -18.70 -1.69
CA LEU A 283 4.23 -19.92 -1.49
C LEU A 283 3.50 -21.19 -1.89
N ASP A 284 2.20 -21.14 -2.18
CA ASP A 284 1.44 -22.35 -2.56
C ASP A 284 1.61 -22.75 -4.03
N GLY A 285 2.37 -21.98 -4.80
CA GLY A 285 2.61 -22.22 -6.22
C GLY A 285 1.41 -21.92 -7.12
N ILE A 286 0.30 -21.43 -6.56
CA ILE A 286 -0.92 -21.09 -7.28
C ILE A 286 -1.03 -19.55 -7.34
N ARG A 287 -0.98 -18.99 -8.54
CA ARG A 287 -1.24 -17.54 -8.71
C ARG A 287 -2.71 -17.24 -8.48
N ASN A 288 -3.06 -16.87 -7.26
CA ASN A 288 -4.39 -16.42 -6.91
C ASN A 288 -4.40 -14.92 -6.71
N VAL A 289 -5.07 -14.19 -7.61
CA VAL A 289 -5.37 -12.77 -7.36
C VAL A 289 -6.41 -12.71 -6.24
N GLY A 290 -5.95 -12.40 -5.04
CA GLY A 290 -6.83 -12.31 -3.89
C GLY A 290 -7.62 -11.01 -3.84
N ASN A 291 -6.96 -9.88 -4.04
CA ASN A 291 -7.57 -8.53 -4.00
C ASN A 291 -6.81 -7.56 -4.90
N GLU A 292 -7.54 -6.63 -5.50
CA GLU A 292 -6.99 -5.41 -6.10
C GLU A 292 -7.19 -4.26 -5.12
N ILE A 293 -6.14 -3.48 -4.88
CA ILE A 293 -6.20 -2.27 -4.03
C ILE A 293 -6.04 -1.07 -4.93
N ASP A 294 -7.02 -0.17 -4.93
CA ASP A 294 -7.08 0.97 -5.84
C ASP A 294 -5.78 1.82 -5.79
N VAL A 295 -5.35 2.23 -4.59
CA VAL A 295 -4.04 2.86 -4.37
C VAL A 295 -3.47 2.40 -3.03
N VAL A 296 -2.20 2.03 -2.99
CA VAL A 296 -1.49 1.76 -1.74
C VAL A 296 -0.21 2.58 -1.69
N ILE A 297 0.09 3.14 -0.53
CA ILE A 297 1.30 3.94 -0.30
C ILE A 297 2.07 3.40 0.90
N SER A 298 3.40 3.53 0.88
CA SER A 298 4.27 3.30 2.03
C SER A 298 4.87 4.62 2.48
N LYS A 299 4.62 5.01 3.74
CA LYS A 299 5.24 6.17 4.36
C LYS A 299 5.79 5.80 5.73
N ASP A 300 7.07 6.08 5.94
CA ASP A 300 7.79 5.73 7.16
C ASP A 300 7.60 4.22 7.49
N SER A 301 7.75 3.38 6.49
CA SER A 301 7.57 1.92 6.53
C SER A 301 6.20 1.46 7.02
N ARG A 302 5.16 2.29 6.90
CA ARG A 302 3.78 1.94 7.24
C ARG A 302 2.89 1.96 6.01
N PRO A 303 2.18 0.87 5.71
CA PRO A 303 1.30 0.79 4.55
C PRO A 303 -0.02 1.52 4.82
N ILE A 304 -0.48 2.31 3.83
CA ILE A 304 -1.77 3.00 3.85
C ILE A 304 -2.56 2.55 2.62
N PHE A 305 -3.74 2.01 2.86
CA PHE A 305 -4.64 1.47 1.83
C PHE A 305 -5.70 2.51 1.50
N ILE A 306 -5.80 2.89 0.23
CA ILE A 306 -6.73 3.90 -0.24
C ILE A 306 -7.73 3.25 -1.19
N SER A 307 -9.02 3.28 -0.85
CA SER A 307 -10.09 2.90 -1.76
C SER A 307 -10.71 4.13 -2.39
N CYS A 308 -10.93 4.08 -3.70
CA CYS A 308 -11.40 5.18 -4.54
C CYS A 308 -12.77 4.84 -5.13
N LYS A 309 -13.81 5.59 -4.79
CA LYS A 309 -15.17 5.36 -5.29
C LYS A 309 -15.72 6.62 -5.97
N LEU A 310 -15.76 6.62 -7.31
CA LEU A 310 -16.30 7.73 -8.12
C LEU A 310 -17.83 7.86 -7.99
N THR A 311 -18.48 6.96 -7.27
CA THR A 311 -19.88 6.95 -6.91
C THR A 311 -20.03 6.95 -5.40
N ASN A 312 -21.29 6.79 -4.90
CA ASN A 312 -21.52 6.64 -3.48
C ASN A 312 -20.79 5.42 -2.91
N ALA A 313 -19.99 5.66 -1.88
CA ALA A 313 -19.36 4.59 -1.14
C ALA A 313 -20.40 3.85 -0.28
N ASN A 314 -20.23 2.54 -0.15
CA ASN A 314 -21.08 1.67 0.66
C ASN A 314 -20.26 0.97 1.76
N ALA A 315 -20.95 0.19 2.61
CA ALA A 315 -20.30 -0.56 3.68
C ALA A 315 -19.26 -1.59 3.15
N ALA A 316 -19.45 -2.11 1.94
CA ALA A 316 -18.50 -3.06 1.35
C ALA A 316 -17.13 -2.40 1.08
N ALA A 317 -17.10 -1.14 0.60
CA ALA A 317 -15.87 -0.40 0.39
C ALA A 317 -15.09 -0.19 1.71
N VAL A 318 -15.78 0.11 2.81
CA VAL A 318 -15.15 0.22 4.14
C VAL A 318 -14.62 -1.12 4.62
N ASN A 319 -15.39 -2.20 4.43
CA ASN A 319 -14.95 -3.55 4.82
C ASN A 319 -13.71 -4.01 4.05
N GLU A 320 -13.64 -3.71 2.77
CA GLU A 320 -12.48 -4.00 1.93
C GLU A 320 -11.21 -3.34 2.48
N ILE A 321 -11.28 -2.05 2.84
CA ILE A 321 -10.16 -1.34 3.48
C ILE A 321 -9.78 -2.03 4.81
N ILE A 322 -10.75 -2.39 5.66
CA ILE A 322 -10.50 -3.06 6.94
C ILE A 322 -9.77 -4.40 6.72
N VAL A 323 -10.20 -5.19 5.74
CA VAL A 323 -9.55 -6.47 5.42
C VAL A 323 -8.11 -6.24 4.97
N ASN A 324 -7.86 -5.29 4.09
CA ASN A 324 -6.53 -4.96 3.63
C ASN A 324 -5.63 -4.42 4.77
N MET A 325 -6.16 -3.54 5.61
CA MET A 325 -5.45 -3.05 6.80
C MET A 325 -5.01 -4.20 7.71
N ARG A 326 -5.90 -5.17 8.00
CA ARG A 326 -5.62 -6.29 8.89
C ARG A 326 -4.67 -7.31 8.28
N ARG A 327 -4.90 -7.70 7.03
CA ARG A 327 -4.12 -8.74 6.35
C ARG A 327 -2.70 -8.29 6.04
N VAL A 328 -2.57 -7.12 5.46
CA VAL A 328 -1.26 -6.58 5.05
C VAL A 328 -0.68 -5.75 6.19
N GLY A 329 -1.42 -4.74 6.63
CA GLY A 329 -0.92 -3.75 7.58
C GLY A 329 -0.75 -4.26 9.01
N GLY A 330 -1.41 -5.36 9.38
CA GLY A 330 -1.44 -5.80 10.78
C GLY A 330 -1.88 -4.66 11.70
N PRO A 331 -1.25 -4.49 12.87
CA PRO A 331 -1.58 -3.42 13.81
C PRO A 331 -1.24 -2.01 13.28
N ARG A 332 -0.39 -1.90 12.25
CA ARG A 332 0.10 -0.63 11.69
C ARG A 332 -0.58 -0.23 10.39
N GLY A 333 -1.43 -1.09 9.81
CA GLY A 333 -2.17 -0.78 8.59
C GLY A 333 -3.13 0.40 8.78
N LYS A 334 -3.13 1.33 7.84
CA LYS A 334 -3.99 2.51 7.84
C LYS A 334 -4.88 2.53 6.61
N GLY A 335 -6.04 3.17 6.72
CA GLY A 335 -7.00 3.22 5.64
C GLY A 335 -7.51 4.63 5.35
N ILE A 336 -7.70 4.92 4.07
CA ILE A 336 -8.33 6.15 3.58
C ILE A 336 -9.39 5.75 2.55
N LEU A 337 -10.58 6.29 2.68
CA LEU A 337 -11.65 6.21 1.69
C LEU A 337 -11.73 7.54 0.95
N VAL A 338 -11.56 7.53 -0.37
CA VAL A 338 -11.78 8.70 -1.23
C VAL A 338 -13.05 8.46 -2.04
N THR A 339 -14.04 9.33 -1.94
CA THR A 339 -15.31 9.16 -2.63
C THR A 339 -15.83 10.46 -3.26
N PHE A 340 -16.40 10.36 -4.47
CA PHE A 340 -17.04 11.49 -5.12
C PHE A 340 -18.54 11.60 -4.74
N SER A 341 -18.83 11.51 -3.46
CA SER A 341 -20.15 11.74 -2.87
C SER A 341 -20.03 12.61 -1.63
N ASP A 342 -21.11 13.30 -1.23
CA ASP A 342 -21.21 13.95 0.07
C ASP A 342 -21.59 12.88 1.11
N ILE A 343 -20.62 12.03 1.47
CA ILE A 343 -20.89 10.81 2.25
C ILE A 343 -21.51 11.09 3.61
N LYS A 344 -21.20 12.22 4.24
CA LYS A 344 -21.77 12.60 5.53
C LYS A 344 -23.27 12.84 5.43
N LYS A 345 -23.71 13.39 4.31
CA LYS A 345 -25.11 13.67 4.02
C LYS A 345 -25.80 12.47 3.37
N ASP A 346 -25.16 11.88 2.35
CA ASP A 346 -25.77 10.85 1.52
C ASP A 346 -25.79 9.47 2.20
N ASN A 347 -24.79 9.19 3.06
CA ASN A 347 -24.63 7.89 3.75
C ASN A 347 -23.87 8.03 5.08
N SER A 348 -24.49 8.71 6.05
CA SER A 348 -23.87 8.96 7.37
C SER A 348 -23.47 7.69 8.13
N GLY A 349 -24.18 6.57 7.95
CA GLY A 349 -23.85 5.30 8.57
C GLY A 349 -22.51 4.72 8.09
N VAL A 350 -22.23 4.81 6.78
CA VAL A 350 -20.93 4.41 6.21
C VAL A 350 -19.82 5.33 6.69
N TYR A 351 -20.07 6.63 6.77
CA TYR A 351 -19.12 7.60 7.31
C TYR A 351 -18.76 7.29 8.78
N GLN A 352 -19.75 7.05 9.63
CA GLN A 352 -19.55 6.70 11.04
C GLN A 352 -18.78 5.38 11.19
N ARG A 353 -19.10 4.36 10.36
CA ARG A 353 -18.38 3.09 10.34
C ARG A 353 -16.91 3.27 9.97
N ALA A 354 -16.61 4.07 8.94
CA ALA A 354 -15.22 4.38 8.57
C ALA A 354 -14.49 5.07 9.74
N ALA A 355 -15.12 6.08 10.35
CA ALA A 355 -14.52 6.81 11.47
C ALA A 355 -14.26 5.93 12.70
N SER A 356 -15.20 5.03 13.06
CA SER A 356 -15.05 4.10 14.21
C SER A 356 -13.96 3.05 14.01
N THR A 357 -13.61 2.75 12.76
CA THR A 357 -12.52 1.81 12.43
C THR A 357 -11.19 2.50 12.13
N GLY A 358 -11.09 3.81 12.39
CA GLY A 358 -9.87 4.58 12.16
C GLY A 358 -9.61 4.99 10.71
N ILE A 359 -10.52 4.64 9.79
CA ILE A 359 -10.43 5.02 8.38
C ILE A 359 -10.80 6.49 8.24
N ARG A 360 -9.95 7.25 7.55
CA ARG A 360 -10.24 8.65 7.19
C ARG A 360 -10.99 8.71 5.87
N VAL A 361 -11.85 9.71 5.75
CA VAL A 361 -12.66 9.90 4.55
C VAL A 361 -12.34 11.25 3.93
N LEU A 362 -12.02 11.24 2.64
CA LEU A 362 -11.96 12.41 1.77
C LEU A 362 -13.15 12.34 0.81
N ASP A 363 -14.00 13.33 0.84
CA ASP A 363 -15.27 13.33 0.11
C ASP A 363 -15.25 14.27 -1.12
N LYS A 364 -16.41 14.43 -1.74
CA LYS A 364 -16.59 15.31 -2.90
C LYS A 364 -16.14 16.75 -2.64
N SER A 365 -16.36 17.27 -1.43
CA SER A 365 -15.96 18.64 -1.09
C SER A 365 -14.46 18.80 -1.07
N ASP A 366 -13.74 17.77 -0.61
CA ASP A 366 -12.29 17.75 -0.63
C ASP A 366 -11.74 17.69 -2.07
N LEU A 367 -12.33 16.83 -2.92
CA LEU A 367 -11.93 16.68 -4.33
C LEU A 367 -12.12 17.96 -5.15
N LEU A 368 -13.19 18.74 -4.86
CA LEU A 368 -13.51 19.96 -5.57
C LEU A 368 -12.85 21.23 -4.98
N SER A 369 -12.13 21.11 -3.87
CA SER A 369 -11.55 22.26 -3.16
C SER A 369 -10.41 22.97 -3.89
N GLY A 370 -9.84 22.37 -4.93
CA GLY A 370 -8.58 22.83 -5.56
C GLY A 370 -7.31 22.51 -4.77
N GLU A 371 -7.45 22.09 -3.50
CA GLU A 371 -6.36 21.80 -2.55
C GLU A 371 -6.27 20.31 -2.18
N PHE A 372 -6.80 19.43 -3.01
CA PHE A 372 -6.90 18.00 -2.68
C PHE A 372 -5.54 17.37 -2.32
N GLY A 373 -4.47 17.75 -3.01
CA GLY A 373 -3.12 17.23 -2.71
C GLY A 373 -2.68 17.54 -1.28
N ASP A 374 -2.93 18.76 -0.80
CA ASP A 374 -2.61 19.17 0.57
C ASP A 374 -3.53 18.51 1.60
N ARG A 375 -4.80 18.31 1.26
CA ARG A 375 -5.75 17.57 2.10
C ARG A 375 -5.37 16.10 2.21
N LEU A 376 -5.01 15.45 1.09
CA LEU A 376 -4.51 14.07 1.09
C LEU A 376 -3.26 13.94 1.94
N LYS A 377 -2.29 14.86 1.79
CA LYS A 377 -1.08 14.90 2.61
C LYS A 377 -1.40 14.99 4.10
N ARG A 378 -2.25 15.95 4.51
CA ARG A 378 -2.67 16.10 5.92
C ARG A 378 -3.35 14.82 6.43
N THR A 379 -4.24 14.22 5.65
CA THR A 379 -4.92 12.97 6.00
C THR A 379 -3.95 11.81 6.18
N VAL A 380 -2.95 11.70 5.31
CA VAL A 380 -1.85 10.71 5.43
C VAL A 380 -1.07 10.95 6.74
N ASP A 381 -0.71 12.19 7.05
CA ASP A 381 0.00 12.51 8.29
C ASP A 381 -0.87 12.22 9.53
N GLU A 382 -2.16 12.52 9.50
CA GLU A 382 -3.11 12.27 10.59
C GLU A 382 -3.34 10.77 10.86
N VAL A 383 -3.47 9.92 9.83
CA VAL A 383 -3.65 8.46 10.04
C VAL A 383 -2.40 7.82 10.64
N LEU A 384 -1.23 8.40 10.38
CA LEU A 384 0.04 7.94 10.95
C LEU A 384 0.28 8.49 12.37
N ALA A 385 -0.22 9.68 12.69
CA ALA A 385 -0.05 10.29 14.02
C ALA A 385 -0.87 9.59 15.12
N LYS A 386 -1.98 8.93 14.79
CA LYS A 386 -2.86 8.25 15.77
C LYS A 386 -2.21 7.07 16.53
N ASP A 387 -1.05 6.58 16.10
CA ASP A 387 -0.31 5.56 16.86
C ASP A 387 0.46 6.16 18.05
N ILE A 388 0.39 7.48 18.25
CA ILE A 388 1.11 8.19 19.32
C ILE A 388 0.32 8.20 20.64
N GLY A 389 -0.93 7.76 20.63
CA GLY A 389 -1.88 7.91 21.74
C GLY A 389 -2.49 6.62 22.31
N MET A 390 -1.87 5.44 22.08
CA MET A 390 -2.26 4.19 22.76
C MET A 390 -1.15 3.72 23.64
#